data_78a06834f8d6ebeed0698e87547fdc2c
#
_entry.id   78a06834f8d6ebeed0698e87547fdc2c
#
_cell.length_a   1.000
_cell.length_b   1.000
_cell.length_c   1.000
_cell.angle_alpha   90.00
_cell.angle_beta   90.00
_cell.angle_gamma   90.00
#
_symmetry.space_group_name_H-M   'P 1'
#
loop_
_entity.id
_entity.type
_entity.pdbx_description
1 polymer ?
#
loop_
_entity_poly.entity_id
_entity_poly.type
_entity_poly.pdbx_seq_one_letter_code
_entity_poly.pdbx_strand_id
1 'polypeptide(L)'
;MAKIYYVGDWAAMLGPVFAETPFNYTVKGTEIFNYGKWLKDAIESSGRHEVTSVPTWDFYRLPPGGLEEVLEAYDVVVFSDVESKNFQLAPAFFDRTKFGRQPLTFPDRVRLCVEAVHRGTHLMFMGGWLSFNGELGKGGWGRTQLKEILPVECLQFEDLRESTEGFAGQATRPDHPLFRGIDLTTLPPILGYNVVRPREGCDVLATWTGTADPMFATGQFGRGRVLAYTSDPAPHWGCNFVFWDHYARLWVNAVDWLVGG
;
A
#
# COMPACT_ATOMS: atom_id res chain seq x y z
N MET A 1 15.61 10.68 -11.70
CA MET A 1 15.15 9.28 -11.71
C MET A 1 14.90 8.90 -10.27
N ALA A 2 13.65 8.61 -9.93
CA ALA A 2 13.31 8.22 -8.56
C ALA A 2 13.44 6.70 -8.38
N LYS A 3 13.88 6.30 -7.18
CA LYS A 3 13.92 4.90 -6.75
C LYS A 3 12.74 4.63 -5.82
N ILE A 4 11.96 3.62 -6.13
CA ILE A 4 10.76 3.25 -5.41
C ILE A 4 10.92 1.86 -4.78
N TYR A 5 10.66 1.75 -3.48
CA TYR A 5 10.58 0.47 -2.78
C TYR A 5 9.12 0.12 -2.53
N TYR A 6 8.65 -0.92 -3.20
CA TYR A 6 7.25 -1.33 -3.20
C TYR A 6 7.05 -2.63 -2.44
N VAL A 7 6.28 -2.59 -1.37
CA VAL A 7 5.95 -3.72 -0.51
C VAL A 7 4.47 -4.09 -0.68
N GLY A 8 4.20 -5.34 -0.95
CA GLY A 8 2.84 -5.87 -1.01
C GLY A 8 2.46 -6.43 -2.38
N ASP A 9 1.18 -6.76 -2.53
CA ASP A 9 0.54 -7.29 -3.73
C ASP A 9 1.20 -8.55 -4.29
N TRP A 10 1.71 -9.38 -3.38
CA TRP A 10 2.15 -10.73 -3.66
C TRP A 10 1.29 -11.73 -2.89
N ALA A 11 0.95 -12.83 -3.50
CA ALA A 11 0.21 -13.91 -2.85
C ALA A 11 0.94 -15.26 -2.99
N ALA A 12 0.92 -16.02 -1.90
CA ALA A 12 1.32 -17.43 -1.92
C ALA A 12 0.04 -18.28 -1.78
N MET A 13 -0.25 -19.08 -2.79
CA MET A 13 -1.41 -19.97 -2.78
C MET A 13 -0.96 -21.41 -2.54
N LEU A 14 -1.65 -22.07 -1.62
CA LEU A 14 -1.47 -23.50 -1.30
C LEU A 14 -2.67 -24.25 -1.85
N GLY A 15 -2.44 -25.19 -2.75
CA GLY A 15 -3.55 -25.97 -3.25
C GLY A 15 -3.29 -26.79 -4.52
N PRO A 16 -4.27 -27.55 -4.93
CA PRO A 16 -5.44 -27.91 -4.14
C PRO A 16 -5.10 -28.73 -2.89
N VAL A 17 -5.89 -28.57 -1.84
CA VAL A 17 -5.78 -29.35 -0.61
C VAL A 17 -6.86 -30.44 -0.66
N PHE A 18 -6.46 -31.70 -0.55
CA PHE A 18 -7.37 -32.83 -0.49
C PHE A 18 -7.43 -33.37 0.94
N ALA A 19 -8.64 -33.47 1.48
CA ALA A 19 -8.91 -34.19 2.71
C ALA A 19 -9.30 -35.62 2.36
N GLU A 20 -8.41 -36.58 2.61
CA GLU A 20 -8.70 -38.03 2.38
C GLU A 20 -9.43 -38.62 3.57
N THR A 21 -9.14 -38.12 4.75
CA THR A 21 -9.82 -38.48 6.01
C THR A 21 -9.93 -37.22 6.86
N PRO A 22 -10.66 -37.22 8.01
CA PRO A 22 -10.67 -36.10 8.93
C PRO A 22 -9.29 -35.65 9.45
N PHE A 23 -8.27 -36.50 9.28
CA PHE A 23 -6.91 -36.29 9.81
C PHE A 23 -5.83 -36.29 8.73
N ASN A 24 -6.17 -36.48 7.48
CA ASN A 24 -5.20 -36.58 6.40
C ASN A 24 -5.47 -35.52 5.32
N TYR A 25 -4.54 -34.57 5.17
CA TYR A 25 -4.61 -33.49 4.18
C TYR A 25 -3.38 -33.56 3.28
N THR A 26 -3.59 -33.55 1.97
CA THR A 26 -2.52 -33.50 0.97
C THR A 26 -2.57 -32.19 0.21
N VAL A 27 -1.50 -31.38 0.31
CA VAL A 27 -1.30 -30.20 -0.51
C VAL A 27 -0.58 -30.61 -1.79
N LYS A 28 -1.19 -30.36 -2.96
CA LYS A 28 -0.66 -30.78 -4.26
C LYS A 28 0.29 -29.77 -4.90
N GLY A 29 0.25 -28.51 -4.47
CA GLY A 29 1.13 -27.49 -5.00
C GLY A 29 1.17 -26.21 -4.16
N THR A 30 2.16 -25.42 -4.46
CA THR A 30 2.30 -24.04 -3.96
C THR A 30 2.62 -23.16 -5.15
N GLU A 31 1.93 -22.05 -5.28
CA GLU A 31 2.15 -21.10 -6.36
C GLU A 31 2.29 -19.70 -5.77
N ILE A 32 3.23 -18.93 -6.32
CA ILE A 32 3.49 -17.54 -5.91
C ILE A 32 3.07 -16.64 -7.06
N PHE A 33 2.19 -15.69 -6.77
CA PHE A 33 1.70 -14.69 -7.70
C PHE A 33 2.25 -13.32 -7.33
N ASN A 34 2.78 -12.61 -8.32
CA ASN A 34 3.16 -11.20 -8.21
C ASN A 34 2.08 -10.34 -8.89
N TYR A 35 1.10 -9.91 -8.12
CA TYR A 35 0.07 -8.97 -8.61
C TYR A 35 0.61 -7.54 -8.68
N GLY A 36 1.61 -7.21 -7.87
CA GLY A 36 2.27 -5.90 -7.88
C GLY A 36 3.03 -5.58 -9.17
N LYS A 37 3.22 -6.56 -10.06
CA LYS A 37 3.86 -6.34 -11.36
C LYS A 37 3.16 -5.25 -12.18
N TRP A 38 1.84 -5.13 -12.08
CA TRP A 38 1.06 -4.14 -12.83
C TRP A 38 1.45 -2.71 -12.45
N LEU A 39 1.52 -2.43 -11.15
CA LEU A 39 1.94 -1.12 -10.65
C LEU A 39 3.41 -0.85 -10.97
N LYS A 40 4.28 -1.85 -10.77
CA LYS A 40 5.69 -1.76 -11.11
C LYS A 40 5.88 -1.39 -12.58
N ASP A 41 5.31 -2.20 -13.50
CA ASP A 41 5.45 -2.01 -14.93
C ASP A 41 4.89 -0.64 -15.38
N ALA A 42 3.77 -0.20 -14.78
CA ALA A 42 3.17 1.10 -15.03
C ALA A 42 4.12 2.25 -14.66
N ILE A 43 4.70 2.23 -13.47
CA ILE A 43 5.64 3.27 -13.02
C ILE A 43 6.91 3.28 -13.90
N GLU A 44 7.46 2.11 -14.19
CA GLU A 44 8.67 1.97 -14.99
C GLU A 44 8.47 2.28 -16.49
N SER A 45 7.22 2.25 -17.00
CA SER A 45 6.89 2.49 -18.40
C SER A 45 7.40 3.84 -18.94
N SER A 46 7.58 4.81 -18.06
CA SER A 46 8.12 6.13 -18.41
C SER A 46 9.64 6.14 -18.63
N GLY A 47 10.38 5.11 -18.23
CA GLY A 47 11.84 5.07 -18.20
C GLY A 47 12.49 6.06 -17.21
N ARG A 48 11.70 6.76 -16.39
CA ARG A 48 12.18 7.78 -15.46
C ARG A 48 12.29 7.30 -14.01
N HIS A 49 11.74 6.15 -13.70
CA HIS A 49 11.68 5.61 -12.35
C HIS A 49 12.09 4.15 -12.33
N GLU A 50 12.56 3.68 -11.19
CA GLU A 50 12.95 2.30 -10.94
C GLU A 50 12.20 1.76 -9.73
N VAL A 51 11.61 0.57 -9.84
CA VAL A 51 10.80 -0.04 -8.77
C VAL A 51 11.40 -1.37 -8.32
N THR A 52 11.77 -1.45 -7.06
CA THR A 52 12.06 -2.71 -6.38
C THR A 52 10.79 -3.19 -5.69
N SER A 53 10.14 -4.21 -6.26
CA SER A 53 8.94 -4.83 -5.68
C SER A 53 9.32 -6.02 -4.83
N VAL A 54 8.84 -6.06 -3.59
CA VAL A 54 9.11 -7.13 -2.63
C VAL A 54 7.82 -7.64 -1.99
N PRO A 55 7.70 -8.95 -1.78
CA PRO A 55 6.58 -9.51 -1.05
C PRO A 55 6.64 -9.12 0.43
N THR A 56 5.47 -9.07 1.06
CA THR A 56 5.33 -8.71 2.47
C THR A 56 6.17 -9.61 3.39
N TRP A 57 6.29 -10.89 3.08
CA TRP A 57 7.09 -11.82 3.90
C TRP A 57 8.61 -11.58 3.82
N ASP A 58 9.14 -11.01 2.72
CA ASP A 58 10.55 -10.63 2.64
C ASP A 58 10.81 -9.32 3.37
N PHE A 59 9.90 -8.34 3.22
CA PHE A 59 9.91 -7.13 4.03
C PHE A 59 9.86 -7.44 5.53
N TYR A 60 8.96 -8.34 5.94
CA TYR A 60 8.84 -8.79 7.34
C TYR A 60 10.16 -9.35 7.88
N ARG A 61 10.92 -10.08 7.03
CA ARG A 61 12.20 -10.71 7.39
C ARG A 61 13.41 -9.79 7.32
N LEU A 62 13.26 -8.53 6.97
CA LEU A 62 14.38 -7.59 7.00
C LEU A 62 15.13 -7.68 8.34
N PRO A 63 16.48 -7.76 8.32
CA PRO A 63 17.27 -7.77 9.53
C PRO A 63 17.16 -6.46 10.29
N PRO A 64 17.64 -6.39 11.54
CA PRO A 64 17.82 -5.13 12.23
C PRO A 64 18.66 -4.16 11.39
N GLY A 65 18.20 -2.92 11.25
CA GLY A 65 18.82 -1.91 10.36
C GLY A 65 18.38 -1.98 8.89
N GLY A 66 17.79 -3.09 8.43
CA GLY A 66 17.45 -3.23 7.03
C GLY A 66 16.35 -2.29 6.54
N LEU A 67 15.44 -1.87 7.42
CA LEU A 67 14.45 -0.85 7.05
C LEU A 67 15.09 0.54 6.94
N GLU A 68 16.00 0.87 7.83
CA GLU A 68 16.76 2.13 7.78
C GLU A 68 17.51 2.24 6.46
N GLU A 69 18.19 1.17 6.03
CA GLU A 69 18.89 1.13 4.74
C GLU A 69 17.92 1.37 3.56
N VAL A 70 16.72 0.77 3.60
CA VAL A 70 15.68 1.01 2.59
C VAL A 70 15.25 2.47 2.60
N LEU A 71 14.94 3.05 3.76
CA LEU A 71 14.48 4.43 3.88
C LEU A 71 15.53 5.47 3.50
N GLU A 72 16.82 5.11 3.53
CA GLU A 72 17.92 5.94 3.05
C GLU A 72 18.20 5.80 1.55
N ALA A 73 17.95 4.62 0.98
CA ALA A 73 18.30 4.30 -0.40
C ALA A 73 17.22 4.64 -1.43
N TYR A 74 15.96 4.81 -0.98
CA TYR A 74 14.81 5.01 -1.85
C TYR A 74 14.12 6.35 -1.61
N ASP A 75 13.69 6.99 -2.70
CA ASP A 75 13.00 8.28 -2.66
C ASP A 75 11.53 8.13 -2.24
N VAL A 76 10.90 7.02 -2.64
CA VAL A 76 9.49 6.70 -2.37
C VAL A 76 9.38 5.29 -1.81
N VAL A 77 8.59 5.11 -0.76
CA VAL A 77 8.14 3.81 -0.31
C VAL A 77 6.65 3.63 -0.62
N VAL A 78 6.27 2.44 -1.06
CA VAL A 78 4.89 2.07 -1.36
C VAL A 78 4.49 0.91 -0.46
N PHE A 79 3.39 1.06 0.25
CA PHE A 79 2.75 -0.01 1.01
C PHE A 79 1.37 -0.26 0.42
N SER A 80 1.14 -1.46 -0.08
CA SER A 80 -0.12 -1.88 -0.68
C SER A 80 -0.52 -3.23 -0.10
N ASP A 81 -1.72 -3.29 0.43
CA ASP A 81 -2.29 -4.48 1.07
C ASP A 81 -1.37 -5.11 2.13
N VAL A 82 -0.82 -4.28 3.02
CA VAL A 82 0.14 -4.67 4.06
C VAL A 82 -0.44 -4.40 5.45
N GLU A 83 -0.50 -5.42 6.29
CA GLU A 83 -0.94 -5.25 7.69
C GLU A 83 0.16 -4.64 8.58
N SER A 84 -0.24 -3.84 9.57
CA SER A 84 0.68 -3.17 10.50
C SER A 84 1.56 -4.14 11.29
N LYS A 85 1.12 -5.37 11.51
CA LYS A 85 1.88 -6.40 12.23
C LYS A 85 3.21 -6.74 11.57
N ASN A 86 3.34 -6.57 10.25
CA ASN A 86 4.60 -6.76 9.54
C ASN A 86 5.68 -5.74 9.92
N PHE A 87 5.29 -4.66 10.59
CA PHE A 87 6.19 -3.64 11.12
C PHE A 87 6.49 -3.82 12.61
N GLN A 88 5.55 -4.41 13.37
CA GLN A 88 5.58 -4.39 14.84
C GLN A 88 6.54 -5.42 15.43
N LEU A 89 6.59 -6.64 14.87
CA LEU A 89 7.43 -7.71 15.39
C LEU A 89 8.24 -8.37 14.28
N ALA A 90 9.56 -8.37 14.42
CA ALA A 90 10.43 -9.10 13.51
C ALA A 90 10.47 -10.60 13.84
N PRO A 91 10.75 -11.50 12.86
CA PRO A 91 10.86 -12.94 13.09
C PRO A 91 11.88 -13.32 14.18
N ALA A 92 12.92 -12.50 14.34
CA ALA A 92 13.94 -12.68 15.37
C ALA A 92 13.40 -12.77 16.81
N PHE A 93 12.24 -12.15 17.10
CA PHE A 93 11.61 -12.25 18.41
C PHE A 93 11.06 -13.64 18.72
N PHE A 94 10.82 -14.46 17.69
CA PHE A 94 10.32 -15.83 17.83
C PHE A 94 11.42 -16.89 17.88
N ASP A 95 12.65 -16.56 17.46
CA ASP A 95 13.79 -17.48 17.48
C ASP A 95 14.91 -16.96 18.42
N ARG A 96 14.72 -17.19 19.70
CA ARG A 96 15.67 -16.78 20.74
C ARG A 96 16.97 -17.59 20.72
N THR A 97 17.01 -18.73 20.05
CA THR A 97 18.22 -19.57 20.00
C THR A 97 19.37 -18.87 19.26
N LYS A 98 19.05 -18.03 18.27
CA LYS A 98 20.03 -17.28 17.48
C LYS A 98 20.55 -16.01 18.20
N PHE A 99 19.77 -15.47 19.15
CA PHE A 99 20.04 -14.16 19.76
C PHE A 99 20.46 -14.26 21.22
N GLY A 100 20.58 -15.48 21.76
CA GLY A 100 21.00 -15.71 23.13
C GLY A 100 20.00 -15.23 24.19
N ARG A 101 20.51 -14.97 25.41
CA ARG A 101 19.68 -14.63 26.58
C ARG A 101 19.54 -13.14 26.82
N GLN A 102 20.28 -12.30 26.10
CA GLN A 102 20.21 -10.84 26.25
C GLN A 102 18.83 -10.30 25.85
N PRO A 103 18.36 -9.19 26.45
CA PRO A 103 17.18 -8.51 25.97
C PRO A 103 17.32 -8.20 24.45
N LEU A 104 16.26 -8.48 23.71
CA LEU A 104 16.21 -8.23 22.26
C LEU A 104 15.22 -7.11 21.99
N THR A 105 15.72 -5.99 21.52
CA THR A 105 14.93 -4.83 21.08
C THR A 105 15.45 -4.34 19.74
N PHE A 106 14.53 -3.88 18.89
CA PHE A 106 14.86 -3.23 17.63
C PHE A 106 14.19 -1.85 17.58
N PRO A 107 14.70 -0.93 16.75
CA PRO A 107 13.98 0.31 16.48
C PRO A 107 12.56 0.02 16.00
N ASP A 108 11.60 0.83 16.44
CA ASP A 108 10.22 0.73 16.00
C ASP A 108 10.12 1.09 14.52
N ARG A 109 9.77 0.13 13.67
CA ARG A 109 9.72 0.28 12.22
C ARG A 109 8.67 1.31 11.76
N VAL A 110 7.55 1.40 12.46
CA VAL A 110 6.51 2.40 12.15
C VAL A 110 7.03 3.80 12.41
N ARG A 111 7.67 4.00 13.58
CA ARG A 111 8.30 5.28 13.94
C ARG A 111 9.39 5.66 12.93
N LEU A 112 10.22 4.71 12.50
CA LEU A 112 11.25 4.96 11.49
C LEU A 112 10.65 5.45 10.17
N CYS A 113 9.53 4.87 9.70
CA CYS A 113 8.82 5.34 8.51
C CYS A 113 8.29 6.78 8.70
N VAL A 114 7.68 7.09 9.85
CA VAL A 114 7.19 8.43 10.16
C VAL A 114 8.34 9.44 10.13
N GLU A 115 9.44 9.14 10.81
CA GLU A 115 10.63 10.00 10.85
C GLU A 115 11.26 10.18 9.46
N ALA A 116 11.30 9.11 8.64
CA ALA A 116 11.82 9.19 7.28
C ALA A 116 10.97 10.11 6.40
N VAL A 117 9.65 10.02 6.49
CA VAL A 117 8.76 10.93 5.77
C VAL A 117 8.99 12.37 6.22
N HIS A 118 9.11 12.64 7.50
CA HIS A 118 9.44 13.99 7.97
C HIS A 118 10.81 14.50 7.47
N ARG A 119 11.77 13.59 7.22
CA ARG A 119 13.08 13.93 6.65
C ARG A 119 13.09 14.11 5.13
N GLY A 120 12.05 13.64 4.41
CA GLY A 120 11.90 13.84 2.97
C GLY A 120 11.70 12.59 2.12
N THR A 121 11.69 11.40 2.70
CA THR A 121 11.19 10.19 2.00
C THR A 121 9.70 10.36 1.73
N HIS A 122 9.23 9.95 0.57
CA HIS A 122 7.82 10.03 0.19
C HIS A 122 7.12 8.70 0.42
N LEU A 123 5.80 8.75 0.64
CA LEU A 123 5.00 7.55 0.88
C LEU A 123 3.81 7.49 -0.07
N MET A 124 3.59 6.33 -0.69
CA MET A 124 2.32 5.94 -1.29
C MET A 124 1.69 4.85 -0.41
N PHE A 125 0.49 5.12 0.09
CA PHE A 125 -0.24 4.16 0.94
C PHE A 125 -1.50 3.74 0.22
N MET A 126 -1.55 2.46 -0.19
CA MET A 126 -2.62 1.89 -1.01
C MET A 126 -3.59 1.08 -0.16
N GLY A 127 -4.83 0.99 -0.61
CA GLY A 127 -5.87 0.16 -0.02
C GLY A 127 -5.66 -1.33 -0.26
N GLY A 128 -6.62 -2.09 0.17
CA GLY A 128 -6.66 -3.55 0.11
C GLY A 128 -7.23 -4.14 1.41
N TRP A 129 -7.34 -5.43 1.48
CA TRP A 129 -7.90 -6.14 2.63
C TRP A 129 -7.11 -5.92 3.93
N LEU A 130 -5.80 -5.68 3.83
CA LEU A 130 -4.89 -5.54 4.98
C LEU A 130 -4.37 -4.11 5.17
N SER A 131 -4.90 -3.15 4.39
CA SER A 131 -4.55 -1.74 4.51
C SER A 131 -5.54 -0.96 5.40
N PHE A 132 -5.18 0.25 5.80
CA PHE A 132 -5.97 1.11 6.69
C PHE A 132 -6.40 0.36 7.94
N ASN A 133 -7.70 0.10 8.17
CA ASN A 133 -8.10 -0.82 9.22
C ASN A 133 -8.32 -2.24 8.70
N GLY A 134 -8.80 -2.38 7.47
CA GLY A 134 -8.86 -3.63 6.71
C GLY A 134 -9.89 -4.63 7.21
N GLU A 135 -9.86 -5.81 6.60
CA GLU A 135 -10.72 -6.94 6.94
C GLU A 135 -10.55 -7.34 8.41
N LEU A 136 -11.65 -7.40 9.16
CA LEU A 136 -11.66 -7.74 10.59
C LEU A 136 -10.68 -6.89 11.43
N GLY A 137 -10.31 -5.69 10.96
CA GLY A 137 -9.35 -4.82 11.63
C GLY A 137 -7.89 -5.30 11.58
N LYS A 138 -7.55 -6.20 10.66
CA LYS A 138 -6.19 -6.76 10.51
C LYS A 138 -5.17 -5.71 10.06
N GLY A 139 -5.55 -4.78 9.19
CA GLY A 139 -4.68 -3.68 8.77
C GLY A 139 -4.16 -2.88 9.96
N GLY A 140 -5.08 -2.40 10.80
CA GLY A 140 -4.79 -1.84 12.13
C GLY A 140 -3.95 -0.56 12.14
N TRP A 141 -3.79 0.12 11.00
CA TRP A 141 -2.91 1.27 10.84
C TRP A 141 -3.36 2.49 11.64
N GLY A 142 -4.67 2.68 11.83
CA GLY A 142 -5.23 3.76 12.67
C GLY A 142 -4.83 3.68 14.15
N ARG A 143 -4.27 2.56 14.60
CA ARG A 143 -3.76 2.35 15.97
C ARG A 143 -2.25 2.54 16.07
N THR A 144 -1.57 2.80 14.96
CA THR A 144 -0.11 3.00 14.90
C THR A 144 0.24 4.48 14.76
N GLN A 145 1.51 4.81 14.92
CA GLN A 145 2.01 6.17 14.67
C GLN A 145 1.93 6.57 13.20
N LEU A 146 1.82 5.61 12.25
CA LEU A 146 1.71 5.94 10.83
C LEU A 146 0.51 6.84 10.52
N LYS A 147 -0.57 6.73 11.33
CA LYS A 147 -1.73 7.64 11.22
C LYS A 147 -1.35 9.12 11.24
N GLU A 148 -0.21 9.48 11.85
CA GLU A 148 0.24 10.87 11.97
C GLU A 148 0.65 11.47 10.62
N ILE A 149 1.01 10.62 9.66
CA ILE A 149 1.44 11.01 8.31
C ILE A 149 0.50 10.53 7.19
N LEU A 150 -0.61 9.86 7.51
CA LEU A 150 -1.61 9.52 6.50
C LEU A 150 -2.49 10.75 6.20
N PRO A 151 -2.78 11.06 4.92
CA PRO A 151 -3.64 12.20 4.55
C PRO A 151 -5.15 11.90 4.76
N VAL A 152 -5.46 10.78 5.39
CA VAL A 152 -6.80 10.33 5.74
C VAL A 152 -6.84 9.80 7.16
N GLU A 153 -8.01 9.76 7.77
CA GLU A 153 -8.26 9.14 9.06
C GLU A 153 -8.85 7.74 8.87
N CYS A 154 -8.17 6.72 9.41
CA CYS A 154 -8.66 5.35 9.42
C CYS A 154 -9.86 5.20 10.36
N LEU A 155 -10.83 4.38 9.99
CA LEU A 155 -11.89 3.96 10.90
C LEU A 155 -11.32 3.05 12.01
N GLN A 156 -12.10 2.83 13.07
CA GLN A 156 -11.68 1.98 14.19
C GLN A 156 -12.22 0.54 14.11
N PHE A 157 -12.97 0.23 13.07
CA PHE A 157 -13.57 -1.06 12.79
C PHE A 157 -13.29 -1.43 11.33
N GLU A 158 -13.72 -2.58 10.88
CA GLU A 158 -13.62 -3.00 9.49
C GLU A 158 -14.15 -1.90 8.56
N ASP A 159 -13.35 -1.60 7.54
CA ASP A 159 -13.59 -0.45 6.66
C ASP A 159 -13.79 -0.84 5.20
N LEU A 160 -13.98 -2.13 4.91
CA LEU A 160 -14.13 -2.60 3.53
C LEU A 160 -15.51 -2.29 2.96
N ARG A 161 -15.52 -1.86 1.71
CA ARG A 161 -16.70 -1.85 0.84
C ARG A 161 -16.38 -2.59 -0.44
N GLU A 162 -17.17 -3.59 -0.75
CA GLU A 162 -16.99 -4.44 -1.92
C GLU A 162 -18.30 -4.58 -2.69
N SER A 163 -18.20 -4.62 -4.02
CA SER A 163 -19.33 -4.86 -4.91
C SER A 163 -18.85 -5.41 -6.24
N THR A 164 -19.51 -6.45 -6.73
CA THR A 164 -19.27 -6.97 -8.07
C THR A 164 -19.75 -6.05 -9.18
N GLU A 165 -20.60 -5.07 -8.88
CA GLU A 165 -20.99 -3.99 -9.81
C GLU A 165 -19.91 -2.91 -9.88
N GLY A 166 -19.07 -2.83 -8.84
CA GLY A 166 -17.98 -1.88 -8.72
C GLY A 166 -18.44 -0.48 -8.30
N PHE A 167 -17.46 0.36 -8.08
CA PHE A 167 -17.59 1.75 -7.65
C PHE A 167 -16.90 2.66 -8.67
N ALA A 168 -17.52 3.81 -8.96
CA ALA A 168 -16.93 4.85 -9.79
C ALA A 168 -16.24 5.90 -8.92
N GLY A 169 -15.19 6.51 -9.47
CA GLY A 169 -14.51 7.65 -8.85
C GLY A 169 -14.93 8.99 -9.48
N GLN A 170 -14.84 10.05 -8.69
CA GLN A 170 -15.11 11.42 -9.13
C GLN A 170 -13.99 12.35 -8.65
N ALA A 171 -13.34 13.07 -9.58
CA ALA A 171 -12.34 14.07 -9.22
C ALA A 171 -13.00 15.26 -8.49
N THR A 172 -12.40 15.67 -7.38
CA THR A 172 -12.70 16.90 -6.66
C THR A 172 -11.70 18.01 -6.99
N ARG A 173 -10.50 17.62 -7.42
CA ARG A 173 -9.39 18.52 -7.83
C ARG A 173 -8.84 18.08 -9.20
N PRO A 174 -9.60 18.26 -10.31
CA PRO A 174 -9.19 17.76 -11.63
C PRO A 174 -7.90 18.42 -12.15
N ASP A 175 -7.57 19.63 -11.69
CA ASP A 175 -6.35 20.35 -12.09
C ASP A 175 -5.09 19.89 -11.36
N HIS A 176 -5.21 18.99 -10.40
CA HIS A 176 -4.05 18.48 -9.67
C HIS A 176 -3.10 17.72 -10.61
N PRO A 177 -1.75 17.85 -10.44
CA PRO A 177 -0.76 17.17 -11.29
C PRO A 177 -0.96 15.66 -11.45
N LEU A 178 -1.53 14.99 -10.45
CA LEU A 178 -1.90 13.57 -10.50
C LEU A 178 -2.78 13.24 -11.72
N PHE A 179 -3.69 14.13 -12.09
CA PHE A 179 -4.66 13.91 -13.17
C PHE A 179 -4.27 14.55 -14.49
N ARG A 180 -3.02 15.00 -14.62
CA ARG A 180 -2.57 15.63 -15.86
C ARG A 180 -2.66 14.69 -17.06
N GLY A 181 -3.45 15.06 -18.06
CA GLY A 181 -3.66 14.30 -19.29
C GLY A 181 -4.46 13.00 -19.07
N ILE A 182 -5.28 12.95 -18.03
CA ILE A 182 -6.14 11.82 -17.69
C ILE A 182 -7.60 12.24 -17.81
N ASP A 183 -8.39 11.44 -18.52
CA ASP A 183 -9.84 11.55 -18.53
C ASP A 183 -10.43 10.59 -17.48
N LEU A 184 -10.77 11.14 -16.32
CA LEU A 184 -11.35 10.37 -15.22
C LEU A 184 -12.78 9.88 -15.49
N THR A 185 -13.46 10.38 -16.53
CA THR A 185 -14.78 9.88 -16.90
C THR A 185 -14.71 8.48 -17.50
N THR A 186 -13.51 8.06 -17.95
CA THR A 186 -13.25 6.73 -18.51
C THR A 186 -12.77 5.72 -17.47
N LEU A 187 -12.69 6.12 -16.18
CA LEU A 187 -12.27 5.23 -15.12
C LEU A 187 -13.21 4.01 -15.04
N PRO A 188 -12.68 2.79 -15.13
CA PRO A 188 -13.51 1.60 -15.04
C PRO A 188 -14.00 1.37 -13.61
N PRO A 189 -15.06 0.58 -13.42
CA PRO A 189 -15.52 0.19 -12.09
C PRO A 189 -14.41 -0.51 -11.30
N ILE A 190 -14.21 -0.07 -10.06
CA ILE A 190 -13.30 -0.65 -9.07
C ILE A 190 -14.13 -1.47 -8.08
N LEU A 191 -13.72 -2.71 -7.80
CA LEU A 191 -14.59 -3.67 -7.10
C LEU A 191 -14.65 -3.49 -5.59
N GLY A 192 -13.78 -2.68 -5.02
CA GLY A 192 -13.78 -2.41 -3.58
C GLY A 192 -12.88 -1.27 -3.18
N TYR A 193 -13.09 -0.78 -1.96
CA TYR A 193 -12.26 0.25 -1.36
C TYR A 193 -12.36 0.24 0.17
N ASN A 194 -11.37 0.85 0.83
CA ASN A 194 -11.38 1.11 2.26
C ASN A 194 -12.06 2.44 2.55
N VAL A 195 -13.07 2.43 3.41
CA VAL A 195 -13.75 3.63 3.89
C VAL A 195 -12.85 4.36 4.88
N VAL A 196 -12.48 5.57 4.54
CA VAL A 196 -11.69 6.46 5.38
C VAL A 196 -12.35 7.84 5.44
N ARG A 197 -11.88 8.70 6.32
CA ARG A 197 -12.38 10.08 6.41
C ARG A 197 -11.32 11.06 5.91
N PRO A 198 -11.73 12.20 5.33
CA PRO A 198 -10.83 13.29 5.06
C PRO A 198 -10.11 13.73 6.34
N ARG A 199 -8.81 13.98 6.24
CA ARG A 199 -8.03 14.56 7.33
C ARG A 199 -7.93 16.07 7.17
N GLU A 200 -8.10 16.80 8.25
CA GLU A 200 -7.94 18.26 8.27
C GLU A 200 -6.50 18.64 7.82
N GLY A 201 -6.39 19.67 6.98
CA GLY A 201 -5.13 20.14 6.43
C GLY A 201 -4.54 19.29 5.29
N CYS A 202 -5.27 18.26 4.83
CA CYS A 202 -4.91 17.45 3.68
C CYS A 202 -5.88 17.66 2.51
N ASP A 203 -5.43 17.38 1.30
CA ASP A 203 -6.21 17.54 0.08
C ASP A 203 -6.86 16.22 -0.33
N VAL A 204 -8.18 16.21 -0.49
CA VAL A 204 -8.91 15.13 -1.15
C VAL A 204 -8.98 15.47 -2.65
N LEU A 205 -8.36 14.63 -3.48
CA LEU A 205 -8.24 14.86 -4.93
C LEU A 205 -9.37 14.22 -5.71
N ALA A 206 -9.90 13.11 -5.22
CA ALA A 206 -11.05 12.41 -5.76
C ALA A 206 -11.80 11.69 -4.64
N THR A 207 -13.09 11.48 -4.85
CA THR A 207 -13.96 10.71 -3.95
C THR A 207 -14.64 9.57 -4.69
N TRP A 208 -15.15 8.59 -3.96
CA TRP A 208 -16.03 7.58 -4.52
C TRP A 208 -17.40 8.21 -4.81
N THR A 209 -17.90 7.99 -6.01
CA THR A 209 -19.14 8.63 -6.50
C THR A 209 -20.32 8.37 -5.56
N GLY A 210 -21.04 9.43 -5.24
CA GLY A 210 -22.19 9.37 -4.32
C GLY A 210 -21.83 9.29 -2.84
N THR A 211 -20.53 9.42 -2.50
CA THR A 211 -20.05 9.47 -1.12
C THR A 211 -19.12 10.66 -0.90
N ALA A 212 -18.74 10.89 0.37
CA ALA A 212 -17.65 11.80 0.72
C ALA A 212 -16.34 11.05 1.01
N ASP A 213 -16.33 9.73 0.81
CA ASP A 213 -15.17 8.89 1.11
C ASP A 213 -14.03 9.20 0.12
N PRO A 214 -12.83 9.56 0.59
CA PRO A 214 -11.69 9.82 -0.28
C PRO A 214 -11.32 8.60 -1.13
N MET A 215 -11.12 8.81 -2.43
CA MET A 215 -10.50 7.86 -3.33
C MET A 215 -8.99 8.11 -3.40
N PHE A 216 -8.61 9.37 -3.64
CA PHE A 216 -7.24 9.86 -3.57
C PHE A 216 -7.14 11.02 -2.60
N ALA A 217 -6.19 10.96 -1.71
CA ALA A 217 -5.88 12.07 -0.80
C ALA A 217 -4.36 12.28 -0.70
N THR A 218 -3.96 13.53 -0.49
CA THR A 218 -2.55 13.90 -0.40
C THR A 218 -2.30 14.82 0.78
N GLY A 219 -1.09 14.75 1.32
CA GLY A 219 -0.63 15.65 2.37
C GLY A 219 0.88 15.80 2.35
N GLN A 220 1.36 16.88 2.97
CA GLN A 220 2.78 17.11 3.21
C GLN A 220 3.06 17.00 4.71
N PHE A 221 4.04 16.19 5.07
CA PHE A 221 4.44 15.93 6.45
C PHE A 221 5.95 16.14 6.58
N GLY A 222 6.33 17.26 7.21
CA GLY A 222 7.73 17.71 7.17
C GLY A 222 8.17 18.01 5.74
N ARG A 223 9.22 17.33 5.26
CA ARG A 223 9.70 17.47 3.88
C ARG A 223 9.13 16.41 2.93
N GLY A 224 8.52 15.34 3.46
CA GLY A 224 7.94 14.28 2.66
C GLY A 224 6.49 14.57 2.26
N ARG A 225 6.09 14.02 1.13
CA ARG A 225 4.71 14.02 0.64
C ARG A 225 4.14 12.62 0.77
N VAL A 226 2.86 12.54 1.05
CA VAL A 226 2.14 11.27 1.17
C VAL A 226 0.94 11.30 0.24
N LEU A 227 0.78 10.24 -0.54
CA LEU A 227 -0.39 9.93 -1.33
C LEU A 227 -1.09 8.71 -0.73
N ALA A 228 -2.37 8.83 -0.43
CA ALA A 228 -3.24 7.70 -0.13
C ALA A 228 -4.17 7.43 -1.31
N TYR A 229 -4.22 6.17 -1.75
CA TYR A 229 -5.23 5.62 -2.64
C TYR A 229 -6.01 4.56 -1.87
N THR A 230 -7.31 4.76 -1.71
CA THR A 230 -8.10 3.93 -0.79
C THR A 230 -8.60 2.64 -1.38
N SER A 231 -8.05 2.22 -2.52
CA SER A 231 -8.33 0.94 -3.14
C SER A 231 -7.04 0.24 -3.56
N ASP A 232 -7.20 -0.90 -4.19
CA ASP A 232 -6.13 -1.78 -4.62
C ASP A 232 -5.63 -1.35 -6.01
N PRO A 233 -4.33 -1.05 -6.18
CA PRO A 233 -3.78 -0.73 -7.49
C PRO A 233 -3.62 -1.97 -8.37
N ALA A 234 -3.78 -3.16 -7.81
CA ALA A 234 -3.59 -4.46 -8.44
C ALA A 234 -4.92 -5.24 -8.53
N PRO A 235 -5.02 -6.32 -9.29
CA PRO A 235 -6.09 -7.28 -9.07
C PRO A 235 -5.99 -7.83 -7.62
N HIS A 236 -7.05 -7.88 -6.86
CA HIS A 236 -8.45 -8.21 -7.12
C HIS A 236 -9.40 -7.00 -7.32
N TRP A 237 -9.43 -5.98 -6.42
CA TRP A 237 -10.35 -4.85 -6.59
C TRP A 237 -10.04 -4.05 -7.85
N GLY A 238 -8.76 -3.91 -8.17
CA GLY A 238 -8.27 -3.21 -9.35
C GLY A 238 -8.25 -4.05 -10.64
N CYS A 239 -8.98 -5.19 -10.73
CA CYS A 239 -8.91 -6.09 -11.87
C CYS A 239 -9.28 -5.42 -13.22
N ASN A 240 -10.18 -4.44 -13.22
CA ASN A 240 -10.50 -3.63 -14.39
C ASN A 240 -9.52 -2.46 -14.54
N PHE A 241 -9.06 -1.93 -13.40
CA PHE A 241 -8.24 -0.73 -13.34
C PHE A 241 -6.89 -0.90 -14.01
N VAL A 242 -6.26 -2.07 -13.86
CA VAL A 242 -4.94 -2.37 -14.47
C VAL A 242 -4.97 -2.36 -16.01
N PHE A 243 -6.15 -2.46 -16.63
CA PHE A 243 -6.35 -2.38 -18.07
C PHE A 243 -6.85 -1.02 -18.56
N TRP A 244 -7.01 -0.05 -17.68
CA TRP A 244 -7.42 1.29 -18.06
C TRP A 244 -6.32 2.02 -18.83
N ASP A 245 -6.65 2.67 -19.95
CA ASP A 245 -5.69 3.34 -20.83
C ASP A 245 -4.83 4.41 -20.12
N HIS A 246 -5.35 5.00 -19.06
CA HIS A 246 -4.65 5.99 -18.26
C HIS A 246 -3.95 5.42 -17.01
N TYR A 247 -4.00 4.10 -16.76
CA TYR A 247 -3.45 3.47 -15.57
C TYR A 247 -1.95 3.82 -15.37
N ALA A 248 -1.14 3.58 -16.39
CA ALA A 248 0.29 3.86 -16.31
C ALA A 248 0.57 5.37 -16.12
N ARG A 249 -0.15 6.21 -16.84
CA ARG A 249 0.00 7.67 -16.71
C ARG A 249 -0.33 8.16 -15.32
N LEU A 250 -1.39 7.64 -14.71
CA LEU A 250 -1.78 8.00 -13.34
C LEU A 250 -0.65 7.74 -12.35
N TRP A 251 -0.07 6.55 -12.40
CA TRP A 251 0.98 6.16 -11.44
C TRP A 251 2.31 6.86 -11.70
N VAL A 252 2.65 7.11 -12.96
CA VAL A 252 3.81 7.96 -13.29
C VAL A 252 3.60 9.38 -12.78
N ASN A 253 2.42 9.98 -13.01
CA ASN A 253 2.10 11.30 -12.47
C ASN A 253 2.15 11.33 -10.94
N ALA A 254 1.72 10.25 -10.27
CA ALA A 254 1.77 10.13 -8.81
C ALA A 254 3.20 10.19 -8.30
N VAL A 255 4.12 9.43 -8.89
CA VAL A 255 5.54 9.46 -8.52
C VAL A 255 6.16 10.81 -8.85
N ASP A 256 5.92 11.35 -10.05
CA ASP A 256 6.42 12.66 -10.45
C ASP A 256 5.99 13.76 -9.46
N TRP A 257 4.72 13.73 -9.03
CA TRP A 257 4.22 14.69 -8.03
C TRP A 257 4.87 14.50 -6.67
N LEU A 258 5.09 13.26 -6.24
CA LEU A 258 5.74 12.99 -4.95
C LEU A 258 7.16 13.57 -4.92
N VAL A 259 7.97 13.32 -5.95
CA VAL A 259 9.40 13.70 -5.98
C VAL A 259 9.68 15.05 -6.62
N GLY A 260 8.72 15.56 -7.38
CA GLY A 260 8.81 16.87 -8.05
C GLY A 260 8.33 17.96 -7.11
N GLY A 261 9.25 18.50 -6.32
CA GLY A 261 8.97 19.67 -5.49
C GLY A 261 8.96 20.96 -6.30
#